data_e88ebfbfb56d88ec8f7e69853edd9592
#
_entry.id   e88ebfbfb56d88ec8f7e69853edd9592
#
_cell.length_a   1.000
_cell.length_b   1.000
_cell.length_c   1.000
_cell.angle_alpha   90.00
_cell.angle_beta   90.00
_cell.angle_gamma   90.00
#
_symmetry.space_group_name_H-M   'P 1'
#
loop_
_entity.id
_entity.type
_entity.pdbx_description
1 polymer ?
#
loop_
_entity_poly.entity_id
_entity_poly.type
_entity_poly.pdbx_seq_one_letter_code
_entity_poly.pdbx_strand_id
1 'polypeptide(L)'
;SFGGGTDGARIVRLGSDMLSLDSEIMKIPSPYHFEASELNYINGTYVYTYNNDWSGHYENWDMEGVFAPPQCSMSYLTTKTPLDPDSWVYQDYYFSNPGEQGLEYSNNHTHLQKYQGKYYLFYHSLFPQSSLGTTGGFRSLCVNEAQVDEENVKISQVTATKEGVSQIKVLDPFSPVQAENIALCAGTSYTATEEPGNITVSNGTTDDTAAWLAVRGADFGDGAEYFAARVKGTGKIDVYIDGINGTISASLEFSGDDWQTVYSKAFEKISGQHDVYFVISDGFEFDSWQFA
;
A
#
# COMPACT_ATOMS: atom_id res chain seq x y z
N SER A 1 -14.85 -0.46 17.11
CA SER A 1 -15.78 0.55 16.57
C SER A 1 -16.47 0.05 15.31
N PHE A 2 -17.61 0.62 14.98
CA PHE A 2 -18.39 0.29 13.80
C PHE A 2 -19.36 1.43 13.47
N GLY A 3 -20.01 1.37 12.31
CA GLY A 3 -20.98 2.35 11.85
C GLY A 3 -20.63 2.90 10.48
N GLY A 4 -21.53 3.67 9.91
CA GLY A 4 -21.37 4.29 8.60
C GLY A 4 -22.54 5.19 8.26
N GLY A 5 -22.36 6.02 7.25
CA GLY A 5 -23.33 6.99 6.80
C GLY A 5 -23.71 8.01 7.87
N THR A 6 -24.85 8.64 7.67
CA THR A 6 -25.37 9.71 8.54
C THR A 6 -25.74 9.26 9.96
N ASP A 7 -25.88 7.94 10.19
CA ASP A 7 -26.15 7.41 11.53
C ASP A 7 -24.92 7.49 12.46
N GLY A 8 -23.75 7.74 11.88
CA GLY A 8 -22.49 7.97 12.56
C GLY A 8 -21.88 6.73 13.19
N ALA A 9 -20.78 6.94 13.88
CA ALA A 9 -19.97 5.91 14.49
C ALA A 9 -20.51 5.41 15.83
N ARG A 10 -20.22 4.17 16.16
CA ARG A 10 -20.49 3.50 17.42
C ARG A 10 -19.25 2.82 17.96
N ILE A 11 -19.18 2.69 19.26
CA ILE A 11 -18.14 1.95 19.97
C ILE A 11 -18.76 1.09 21.07
N VAL A 12 -18.18 -0.05 21.32
CA VAL A 12 -18.56 -1.00 22.37
C VAL A 12 -17.32 -1.73 22.86
N ARG A 13 -17.28 -2.07 24.15
CA ARG A 13 -16.27 -2.99 24.68
C ARG A 13 -16.73 -4.42 24.47
N LEU A 14 -15.85 -5.24 23.96
CA LEU A 14 -16.06 -6.69 23.86
C LEU A 14 -15.62 -7.40 25.13
N GLY A 15 -16.28 -8.49 25.45
CA GLY A 15 -15.83 -9.43 26.47
C GLY A 15 -14.48 -10.06 26.12
N SER A 16 -13.87 -10.72 27.10
CA SER A 16 -12.58 -11.42 26.89
C SER A 16 -12.63 -12.56 25.88
N ASP A 17 -13.82 -13.07 25.57
CA ASP A 17 -14.08 -14.06 24.53
C ASP A 17 -14.14 -13.45 23.12
N MET A 18 -14.10 -12.12 23.00
CA MET A 18 -14.25 -11.35 21.75
C MET A 18 -15.59 -11.57 21.02
N LEU A 19 -16.54 -12.24 21.63
CA LEU A 19 -17.85 -12.61 21.06
C LEU A 19 -19.02 -11.95 21.80
N SER A 20 -18.87 -11.69 23.10
CA SER A 20 -19.87 -11.02 23.93
C SER A 20 -19.63 -9.52 24.02
N LEU A 21 -20.69 -8.76 24.33
CA LEU A 21 -20.56 -7.34 24.64
C LEU A 21 -20.39 -7.15 26.15
N ASP A 22 -19.38 -6.34 26.54
CA ASP A 22 -19.05 -6.02 27.94
C ASP A 22 -19.30 -4.54 28.26
N SER A 23 -20.05 -3.84 27.44
CA SER A 23 -20.60 -2.51 27.69
C SER A 23 -21.84 -2.26 26.86
N GLU A 24 -22.53 -1.16 27.15
CA GLU A 24 -23.51 -0.62 26.22
C GLU A 24 -22.82 -0.09 24.95
N ILE A 25 -23.60 -0.02 23.86
CA ILE A 25 -23.13 0.57 22.60
C ILE A 25 -23.24 2.09 22.71
N MET A 26 -22.11 2.77 22.61
CA MET A 26 -22.02 4.24 22.72
C MET A 26 -21.86 4.88 21.34
N LYS A 27 -22.41 6.08 21.17
CA LYS A 27 -22.19 6.88 19.96
C LYS A 27 -20.87 7.66 20.08
N ILE A 28 -20.05 7.64 19.05
CA ILE A 28 -18.90 8.54 18.92
C ILE A 28 -19.40 9.84 18.28
N PRO A 29 -19.19 11.01 18.90
CA PRO A 29 -19.71 12.28 18.39
C PRO A 29 -18.83 12.83 17.25
N SER A 30 -18.69 12.05 16.17
CA SER A 30 -17.88 12.37 15.00
C SER A 30 -18.67 13.28 14.05
N PRO A 31 -18.27 14.56 13.87
CA PRO A 31 -18.96 15.49 13.00
C PRO A 31 -18.92 15.02 11.53
N TYR A 32 -20.08 15.05 10.86
CA TYR A 32 -20.21 14.68 9.45
C TYR A 32 -19.61 13.31 9.09
N HIS A 33 -19.66 12.36 10.03
CA HIS A 33 -19.17 11.01 9.83
C HIS A 33 -19.83 10.35 8.60
N PHE A 34 -19.00 9.75 7.75
CA PHE A 34 -19.48 9.00 6.60
C PHE A 34 -19.04 7.53 6.69
N GLU A 35 -17.74 7.23 6.58
CA GLU A 35 -17.23 5.85 6.56
C GLU A 35 -15.75 5.76 6.92
N ALA A 36 -15.11 4.61 6.61
CA ALA A 36 -13.67 4.36 6.64
C ALA A 36 -12.99 4.71 7.96
N SER A 37 -13.59 4.26 9.06
CA SER A 37 -13.10 4.56 10.38
C SER A 37 -12.07 3.57 10.90
N GLU A 38 -11.14 4.08 11.68
CA GLU A 38 -10.11 3.29 12.37
C GLU A 38 -9.95 3.78 13.82
N LEU A 39 -9.58 2.89 14.71
CA LEU A 39 -9.29 3.21 16.10
C LEU A 39 -7.83 2.86 16.42
N ASN A 40 -7.02 3.85 16.61
CA ASN A 40 -5.63 3.74 17.05
C ASN A 40 -5.49 4.03 18.55
N TYR A 41 -4.38 3.58 19.14
CA TYR A 41 -4.03 3.89 20.53
C TYR A 41 -2.59 4.42 20.59
N ILE A 42 -2.46 5.70 20.91
CA ILE A 42 -1.19 6.43 20.92
C ILE A 42 -1.00 7.08 22.27
N ASN A 43 0.09 6.77 22.95
CA ASN A 43 0.47 7.37 24.24
C ASN A 43 -0.68 7.47 25.26
N GLY A 44 -1.39 6.35 25.48
CA GLY A 44 -2.49 6.31 26.46
C GLY A 44 -3.82 6.94 26.00
N THR A 45 -3.91 7.34 24.74
CA THR A 45 -5.08 8.03 24.14
C THR A 45 -5.59 7.26 22.95
N TYR A 46 -6.91 7.09 22.87
CA TYR A 46 -7.58 6.55 21.70
C TYR A 46 -7.70 7.64 20.65
N VAL A 47 -7.35 7.31 19.42
CA VAL A 47 -7.43 8.18 18.24
C VAL A 47 -8.39 7.53 17.25
N TYR A 48 -9.54 8.12 17.08
CA TYR A 48 -10.56 7.64 16.13
C TYR A 48 -10.49 8.47 14.88
N THR A 49 -10.12 7.85 13.76
CA THR A 49 -10.07 8.47 12.44
C THR A 49 -11.27 8.05 11.61
N TYR A 50 -11.77 8.91 10.74
CA TYR A 50 -12.91 8.64 9.89
C TYR A 50 -12.95 9.54 8.67
N ASN A 51 -13.62 9.09 7.61
CA ASN A 51 -13.95 9.90 6.46
C ASN A 51 -15.19 10.73 6.72
N ASN A 52 -15.12 12.03 6.49
CA ASN A 52 -16.30 12.89 6.54
C ASN A 52 -17.01 12.93 5.18
N ASP A 53 -18.29 13.34 5.18
CA ASP A 53 -19.15 13.20 4.03
C ASP A 53 -18.81 14.12 2.85
N TRP A 54 -19.50 13.93 1.74
CA TRP A 54 -19.33 14.65 0.50
C TRP A 54 -20.14 15.94 0.40
N SER A 55 -21.07 16.19 1.33
CA SER A 55 -22.09 17.20 1.15
C SER A 55 -22.09 18.26 2.24
N GLY A 56 -22.25 19.50 1.83
CA GLY A 56 -22.91 20.61 2.52
C GLY A 56 -22.52 20.97 3.95
N HIS A 57 -21.49 20.36 4.51
CA HIS A 57 -21.19 20.58 5.93
C HIS A 57 -20.60 21.96 6.22
N TYR A 58 -20.11 22.68 5.26
CA TYR A 58 -19.68 24.07 5.46
C TYR A 58 -20.80 24.99 5.91
N GLU A 59 -22.01 24.79 5.41
CA GLU A 59 -23.18 25.62 5.73
C GLU A 59 -23.74 25.34 7.13
N ASN A 60 -23.49 24.14 7.65
CA ASN A 60 -24.03 23.66 8.93
C ASN A 60 -22.97 23.41 9.99
N TRP A 61 -21.74 23.87 9.77
CA TRP A 61 -20.66 23.69 10.72
C TRP A 61 -20.83 24.63 11.91
N ASP A 62 -20.96 24.06 13.11
CA ASP A 62 -21.30 24.78 14.34
C ASP A 62 -20.23 24.73 15.44
N MET A 63 -19.04 24.22 15.11
CA MET A 63 -17.92 24.14 16.06
C MET A 63 -17.18 25.48 16.11
N GLU A 64 -17.34 26.21 17.23
CA GLU A 64 -16.70 27.51 17.43
C GLU A 64 -15.17 27.41 17.40
N GLY A 65 -14.52 28.25 16.61
CA GLY A 65 -13.05 28.31 16.49
C GLY A 65 -12.41 27.18 15.68
N VAL A 66 -13.20 26.30 15.09
CA VAL A 66 -12.72 25.19 14.23
C VAL A 66 -13.29 25.37 12.83
N PHE A 67 -12.45 25.34 11.83
CA PHE A 67 -12.90 25.38 10.44
C PHE A 67 -13.51 24.04 10.01
N ALA A 68 -14.54 24.10 9.18
CA ALA A 68 -15.09 22.90 8.57
C ALA A 68 -14.03 22.18 7.71
N PRO A 69 -13.90 20.86 7.84
CA PRO A 69 -12.94 20.12 7.03
C PRO A 69 -13.38 20.11 5.56
N PRO A 70 -12.46 19.98 4.60
CA PRO A 70 -12.80 19.76 3.20
C PRO A 70 -13.70 18.52 3.04
N GLN A 71 -14.58 18.54 2.03
CA GLN A 71 -15.42 17.38 1.72
C GLN A 71 -14.57 16.12 1.48
N CYS A 72 -15.09 14.97 1.91
CA CYS A 72 -14.42 13.67 1.74
C CYS A 72 -12.95 13.67 2.21
N SER A 73 -12.66 14.41 3.30
CA SER A 73 -11.36 14.37 3.98
C SER A 73 -11.39 13.42 5.17
N MET A 74 -10.23 13.07 5.69
CA MET A 74 -10.09 12.25 6.89
C MET A 74 -9.90 13.13 8.10
N SER A 75 -10.84 13.04 9.04
CA SER A 75 -10.81 13.75 10.32
C SER A 75 -10.54 12.79 11.49
N TYR A 76 -10.21 13.34 12.65
CA TYR A 76 -10.02 12.51 13.83
C TYR A 76 -10.48 13.16 15.14
N LEU A 77 -10.82 12.28 16.08
CA LEU A 77 -11.10 12.63 17.47
C LEU A 77 -10.16 11.86 18.40
N THR A 78 -9.98 12.41 19.59
CA THR A 78 -9.17 11.78 20.64
C THR A 78 -9.93 11.67 21.96
N THR A 79 -9.67 10.63 22.73
CA THR A 79 -10.17 10.46 24.10
C THR A 79 -9.29 9.51 24.91
N LYS A 80 -9.34 9.63 26.24
CA LYS A 80 -8.80 8.63 27.17
C LYS A 80 -9.86 7.67 27.72
N THR A 81 -11.12 7.98 27.52
CA THR A 81 -12.29 7.23 28.03
C THR A 81 -13.29 6.94 26.91
N PRO A 82 -12.99 5.98 26.01
CA PRO A 82 -13.70 5.82 24.74
C PRO A 82 -15.19 5.46 24.86
N LEU A 83 -15.61 4.97 26.04
CA LEU A 83 -17.01 4.65 26.32
C LEU A 83 -17.81 5.83 26.93
N ASP A 84 -17.17 6.97 27.14
CA ASP A 84 -17.82 8.20 27.55
C ASP A 84 -17.99 9.11 26.32
N PRO A 85 -19.22 9.33 25.83
CA PRO A 85 -19.46 10.11 24.62
C PRO A 85 -19.05 11.57 24.74
N ASP A 86 -19.04 12.12 25.97
CA ASP A 86 -18.70 13.52 26.23
C ASP A 86 -17.17 13.75 26.35
N SER A 87 -16.39 12.67 26.34
CA SER A 87 -14.93 12.73 26.47
C SER A 87 -14.19 12.91 25.15
N TRP A 88 -14.86 12.74 24.02
CA TRP A 88 -14.27 12.83 22.70
C TRP A 88 -14.02 14.29 22.31
N VAL A 89 -12.81 14.56 21.85
CA VAL A 89 -12.39 15.89 21.39
C VAL A 89 -12.06 15.82 19.91
N TYR A 90 -12.76 16.59 19.10
CA TYR A 90 -12.43 16.76 17.69
C TYR A 90 -11.12 17.53 17.55
N GLN A 91 -10.19 17.02 16.74
CA GLN A 91 -8.86 17.60 16.61
C GLN A 91 -8.69 18.41 15.32
N ASP A 92 -9.10 17.90 14.19
CA ASP A 92 -9.14 18.51 12.87
C ASP A 92 -9.20 17.40 11.79
N TYR A 93 -9.08 17.79 10.51
CA TYR A 93 -8.75 16.84 9.47
C TYR A 93 -7.22 16.73 9.32
N TYR A 94 -6.74 15.54 8.97
CA TYR A 94 -5.31 15.27 8.81
C TYR A 94 -4.95 14.86 7.38
N PHE A 95 -5.94 14.56 6.53
CA PHE A 95 -5.73 14.20 5.15
C PHE A 95 -6.91 14.63 4.28
N SER A 96 -6.69 15.59 3.38
CA SER A 96 -7.71 15.98 2.40
C SER A 96 -7.86 14.92 1.31
N ASN A 97 -8.92 14.99 0.52
CA ASN A 97 -9.06 14.08 -0.62
C ASN A 97 -7.84 14.18 -1.54
N PRO A 98 -7.29 13.06 -2.03
CA PRO A 98 -6.17 13.08 -2.98
C PRO A 98 -6.41 13.96 -4.21
N GLY A 99 -7.66 14.14 -4.64
CA GLY A 99 -8.03 15.05 -5.72
C GLY A 99 -7.76 16.53 -5.41
N GLU A 100 -7.89 16.96 -4.16
CA GLU A 100 -7.51 18.32 -3.71
C GLU A 100 -6.00 18.52 -3.74
N GLN A 101 -5.23 17.44 -3.80
CA GLN A 101 -3.78 17.43 -3.76
C GLN A 101 -3.13 17.14 -5.13
N GLY A 102 -3.90 17.25 -6.21
CA GLY A 102 -3.41 17.07 -7.59
C GLY A 102 -3.34 15.62 -8.07
N LEU A 103 -3.96 14.71 -7.34
CA LEU A 103 -4.25 13.34 -7.78
C LEU A 103 -5.70 13.26 -8.29
N GLU A 104 -6.29 12.07 -8.36
CA GLU A 104 -7.66 11.87 -8.82
C GLU A 104 -8.67 11.98 -7.67
N TYR A 105 -9.78 12.66 -7.92
CA TYR A 105 -10.90 12.73 -6.99
C TYR A 105 -11.64 11.38 -6.92
N SER A 106 -11.71 10.80 -5.73
CA SER A 106 -12.44 9.57 -5.43
C SER A 106 -12.84 9.57 -3.96
N ASN A 107 -13.49 8.49 -3.49
CA ASN A 107 -13.64 8.31 -2.05
C ASN A 107 -12.26 8.20 -1.39
N ASN A 108 -12.20 8.49 -0.09
CA ASN A 108 -10.95 8.62 0.65
C ASN A 108 -10.98 7.71 1.87
N HIS A 109 -10.09 6.73 1.89
CA HIS A 109 -9.90 5.79 2.99
C HIS A 109 -8.44 5.77 3.38
N THR A 110 -8.16 5.73 4.68
CA THR A 110 -6.79 5.70 5.18
C THR A 110 -6.60 4.64 6.25
N HIS A 111 -5.35 4.26 6.44
CA HIS A 111 -4.85 3.46 7.56
C HIS A 111 -3.55 4.09 8.06
N LEU A 112 -3.52 4.43 9.36
CA LEU A 112 -2.35 5.00 10.01
C LEU A 112 -1.57 3.91 10.74
N GLN A 113 -0.35 3.63 10.31
CA GLN A 113 0.50 2.59 10.88
C GLN A 113 1.84 3.13 11.36
N LYS A 114 2.20 2.80 12.60
CA LYS A 114 3.57 3.01 13.09
C LYS A 114 4.44 1.83 12.70
N TYR A 115 5.56 2.10 12.02
CA TYR A 115 6.53 1.10 11.63
C TYR A 115 7.96 1.64 11.79
N GLN A 116 8.83 0.89 12.46
CA GLN A 116 10.23 1.27 12.73
C GLN A 116 10.42 2.70 13.27
N GLY A 117 9.54 3.11 14.19
CA GLY A 117 9.62 4.42 14.85
C GLY A 117 9.01 5.59 14.08
N LYS A 118 8.54 5.39 12.86
CA LYS A 118 7.87 6.39 12.03
C LYS A 118 6.40 6.01 11.83
N TYR A 119 5.58 7.00 11.50
CA TYR A 119 4.19 6.78 11.11
C TYR A 119 4.05 6.88 9.59
N TYR A 120 3.22 6.02 9.03
CA TYR A 120 2.89 5.96 7.62
C TYR A 120 1.38 5.99 7.45
N LEU A 121 0.93 6.83 6.53
CA LEU A 121 -0.46 6.87 6.12
C LEU A 121 -0.61 6.11 4.81
N PHE A 122 -1.29 4.97 4.88
CA PHE A 122 -1.74 4.23 3.71
C PHE A 122 -3.08 4.78 3.26
N TYR A 123 -3.22 5.00 1.98
CA TYR A 123 -4.46 5.49 1.37
C TYR A 123 -4.60 4.93 -0.05
N HIS A 124 -5.66 5.26 -0.75
CA HIS A 124 -5.77 4.89 -2.14
C HIS A 124 -5.99 6.12 -3.03
N SER A 125 -5.62 6.00 -4.31
CA SER A 125 -5.98 6.96 -5.34
C SER A 125 -6.26 6.26 -6.67
N LEU A 126 -6.83 6.98 -7.62
CA LEU A 126 -7.02 6.53 -8.99
C LEU A 126 -5.85 6.93 -9.92
N PHE A 127 -4.82 7.57 -9.38
CA PHE A 127 -3.69 8.09 -10.16
C PHE A 127 -3.01 7.03 -11.03
N PRO A 128 -2.69 5.81 -10.55
CA PRO A 128 -2.11 4.77 -11.41
C PRO A 128 -3.01 4.38 -12.57
N GLN A 129 -4.33 4.33 -12.37
CA GLN A 129 -5.30 4.08 -13.43
C GLN A 129 -5.20 5.14 -14.53
N SER A 130 -5.20 6.42 -14.17
CA SER A 130 -5.08 7.53 -15.12
C SER A 130 -3.74 7.52 -15.83
N SER A 131 -2.65 7.22 -15.13
CA SER A 131 -1.31 7.10 -15.72
C SER A 131 -1.20 5.98 -16.75
N LEU A 132 -1.97 4.90 -16.57
CA LEU A 132 -2.02 3.76 -17.48
C LEU A 132 -3.06 3.94 -18.60
N GLY A 133 -3.82 5.06 -18.62
CA GLY A 133 -4.87 5.31 -19.61
C GLY A 133 -6.06 4.36 -19.49
N THR A 134 -6.26 3.73 -18.34
CA THR A 134 -7.38 2.82 -18.08
C THR A 134 -8.54 3.53 -17.39
N THR A 135 -9.71 2.91 -17.36
CA THR A 135 -10.91 3.39 -16.67
C THR A 135 -11.54 2.25 -15.87
N GLY A 136 -12.35 2.55 -14.85
CA GLY A 136 -13.04 1.53 -14.06
C GLY A 136 -13.07 1.83 -12.56
N GLY A 137 -12.43 2.93 -12.13
CA GLY A 137 -12.41 3.35 -10.74
C GLY A 137 -11.54 2.46 -9.84
N PHE A 138 -10.48 1.90 -10.40
CA PHE A 138 -9.56 1.04 -9.66
C PHE A 138 -8.81 1.82 -8.59
N ARG A 139 -9.02 1.43 -7.34
CA ARG A 139 -8.30 1.98 -6.19
C ARG A 139 -6.91 1.35 -6.12
N SER A 140 -5.90 2.19 -6.19
CA SER A 140 -4.50 1.75 -6.06
C SER A 140 -3.92 2.23 -4.74
N LEU A 141 -3.22 1.34 -4.06
CA LEU A 141 -2.61 1.62 -2.76
C LEU A 141 -1.50 2.66 -2.93
N CYS A 142 -1.55 3.68 -2.09
CA CYS A 142 -0.55 4.72 -1.95
C CYS A 142 -0.10 4.79 -0.49
N VAL A 143 1.08 5.35 -0.24
CA VAL A 143 1.62 5.55 1.10
C VAL A 143 2.47 6.81 1.17
N ASN A 144 2.32 7.58 2.25
CA ASN A 144 3.21 8.69 2.60
C ASN A 144 3.59 8.64 4.08
N GLU A 145 4.72 9.24 4.44
CA GLU A 145 5.11 9.40 5.85
C GLU A 145 4.18 10.43 6.50
N ALA A 146 3.68 10.10 7.71
CA ALA A 146 2.84 10.96 8.51
C ALA A 146 3.63 11.46 9.74
N GLN A 147 3.54 12.75 10.02
CA GLN A 147 4.13 13.31 11.23
C GLN A 147 3.11 13.25 12.36
N VAL A 148 3.43 12.51 13.41
CA VAL A 148 2.59 12.35 14.61
C VAL A 148 3.38 12.79 15.84
N ASP A 149 2.89 13.82 16.50
CA ASP A 149 3.34 14.20 17.83
C ASP A 149 2.70 13.24 18.85
N GLU A 150 3.45 12.25 19.30
CA GLU A 150 2.95 11.25 20.25
C GLU A 150 2.71 11.84 21.65
N GLU A 151 3.42 12.89 22.05
CA GLU A 151 3.26 13.50 23.37
C GLU A 151 1.92 14.23 23.46
N ASN A 152 1.56 15.01 22.44
CA ASN A 152 0.32 15.77 22.36
C ASN A 152 -0.78 15.02 21.59
N VAL A 153 -0.48 13.83 21.07
CA VAL A 153 -1.37 12.98 20.26
C VAL A 153 -1.99 13.76 19.09
N LYS A 154 -1.12 14.42 18.33
CA LYS A 154 -1.53 15.27 17.22
C LYS A 154 -0.97 14.75 15.89
N ILE A 155 -1.85 14.54 14.92
CA ILE A 155 -1.50 14.17 13.55
C ILE A 155 -1.42 15.44 12.72
N SER A 156 -0.26 15.71 12.10
CA SER A 156 -0.11 16.80 11.14
C SER A 156 -0.80 16.47 9.82
N GLN A 157 -1.17 17.47 9.05
CA GLN A 157 -1.72 17.24 7.72
C GLN A 157 -0.72 16.51 6.83
N VAL A 158 -1.16 15.40 6.25
CA VAL A 158 -0.37 14.56 5.36
C VAL A 158 -0.60 14.99 3.92
N THR A 159 0.46 15.12 3.17
CA THR A 159 0.41 15.44 1.73
C THR A 159 0.52 14.15 0.91
N ALA A 160 -0.46 13.91 0.04
CA ALA A 160 -0.41 12.84 -0.94
C ALA A 160 0.61 13.20 -2.04
N THR A 161 1.49 12.26 -2.39
CA THR A 161 2.49 12.46 -3.43
C THR A 161 2.51 11.27 -4.40
N LYS A 162 3.01 11.51 -5.61
CA LYS A 162 3.22 10.46 -6.62
C LYS A 162 4.46 9.63 -6.33
N GLU A 163 5.41 10.20 -5.61
CA GLU A 163 6.69 9.59 -5.24
C GLU A 163 6.53 8.60 -4.09
N GLY A 164 5.55 8.82 -3.20
CA GLY A 164 5.33 8.00 -2.03
C GLY A 164 6.40 8.17 -0.96
N VAL A 165 6.89 7.07 -0.42
CA VAL A 165 7.92 7.04 0.63
C VAL A 165 9.24 6.49 0.11
N SER A 166 10.34 6.92 0.72
CA SER A 166 11.64 6.30 0.51
C SER A 166 11.64 4.87 1.03
N GLN A 167 12.38 4.01 0.36
CA GLN A 167 12.57 2.64 0.79
C GLN A 167 13.22 2.58 2.18
N ILE A 168 12.66 1.77 3.07
CA ILE A 168 13.12 1.69 4.46
C ILE A 168 14.41 0.87 4.57
N LYS A 169 14.52 -0.16 3.73
CA LYS A 169 15.69 -1.04 3.66
C LYS A 169 15.95 -1.39 2.19
N VAL A 170 17.21 -1.38 1.81
CA VAL A 170 17.63 -1.89 0.49
C VAL A 170 17.23 -3.36 0.36
N LEU A 171 16.88 -3.76 -0.85
CA LEU A 171 16.61 -5.15 -1.18
C LEU A 171 17.97 -5.87 -1.33
N ASP A 172 18.13 -6.98 -0.63
CA ASP A 172 19.27 -7.89 -0.81
C ASP A 172 18.99 -8.84 -1.99
N PRO A 173 19.61 -8.65 -3.15
CA PRO A 173 19.39 -9.51 -4.32
C PRO A 173 20.13 -10.84 -4.25
N PHE A 174 21.02 -11.04 -3.26
CA PHE A 174 21.79 -12.27 -3.07
C PHE A 174 21.06 -13.30 -2.22
N SER A 175 19.97 -12.93 -1.59
CA SER A 175 19.02 -13.84 -0.94
C SER A 175 17.84 -14.13 -1.87
N PRO A 176 17.20 -15.32 -1.77
CA PRO A 176 16.00 -15.60 -2.57
C PRO A 176 14.90 -14.57 -2.33
N VAL A 177 14.41 -13.97 -3.40
CA VAL A 177 13.30 -13.01 -3.40
C VAL A 177 12.12 -13.63 -4.12
N GLN A 178 10.94 -13.61 -3.51
CA GLN A 178 9.70 -14.08 -4.15
C GLN A 178 9.33 -13.17 -5.31
N ALA A 179 8.87 -13.74 -6.42
CA ALA A 179 8.58 -13.00 -7.65
C ALA A 179 7.42 -12.02 -7.50
N GLU A 180 6.49 -12.29 -6.58
CA GLU A 180 5.38 -11.39 -6.24
C GLU A 180 5.78 -10.21 -5.34
N ASN A 181 7.00 -10.17 -4.81
CA ASN A 181 7.55 -9.00 -4.11
C ASN A 181 7.94 -7.91 -5.11
N ILE A 182 6.96 -7.15 -5.54
CA ILE A 182 7.10 -6.16 -6.61
C ILE A 182 6.87 -4.73 -6.12
N ALA A 183 7.54 -3.79 -6.77
CA ALA A 183 7.25 -2.36 -6.65
C ALA A 183 6.36 -1.87 -7.79
N LEU A 184 6.56 -2.40 -9.00
CA LEU A 184 5.83 -2.05 -10.21
C LEU A 184 5.61 -3.29 -11.07
N CYS A 185 4.53 -3.31 -11.85
CA CYS A 185 4.29 -4.35 -12.85
C CYS A 185 3.33 -3.89 -13.94
N ALA A 186 3.33 -4.60 -15.07
CA ALA A 186 2.29 -4.50 -16.08
C ALA A 186 2.12 -5.86 -16.78
N GLY A 187 0.87 -6.21 -17.11
CA GLY A 187 0.53 -7.41 -17.83
C GLY A 187 0.76 -8.73 -17.07
N THR A 188 1.00 -8.68 -15.75
CA THR A 188 1.22 -9.86 -14.91
C THR A 188 -0.07 -10.47 -14.39
N SER A 189 -0.05 -11.80 -14.19
CA SER A 189 -1.09 -12.57 -13.51
C SER A 189 -0.50 -13.30 -12.30
N TYR A 190 -1.31 -13.60 -11.30
CA TYR A 190 -0.89 -14.17 -10.03
C TYR A 190 -1.70 -15.42 -9.72
N THR A 191 -1.02 -16.51 -9.35
CA THR A 191 -1.67 -17.77 -9.01
C THR A 191 -1.16 -18.26 -7.65
N ALA A 192 -2.09 -18.50 -6.71
CA ALA A 192 -1.75 -19.14 -5.44
C ALA A 192 -1.34 -20.60 -5.69
N THR A 193 -0.24 -21.01 -5.06
CA THR A 193 0.22 -22.40 -5.12
C THR A 193 -0.46 -23.26 -4.03
N GLU A 194 -0.18 -24.57 -4.02
CA GLU A 194 -0.63 -25.46 -2.94
C GLU A 194 0.12 -25.18 -1.63
N GLU A 195 1.26 -24.52 -1.67
CA GLU A 195 2.03 -24.10 -0.50
C GLU A 195 1.41 -22.85 0.10
N PRO A 196 0.96 -22.87 1.37
CA PRO A 196 0.29 -21.73 1.99
C PRO A 196 1.15 -20.46 1.97
N GLY A 197 0.60 -19.38 1.41
CA GLY A 197 1.26 -18.07 1.33
C GLY A 197 2.22 -17.91 0.18
N ASN A 198 2.37 -18.93 -0.68
CA ASN A 198 3.19 -18.85 -1.88
C ASN A 198 2.35 -18.51 -3.12
N ILE A 199 2.81 -17.54 -3.91
CA ILE A 199 2.15 -17.04 -5.12
C ILE A 199 3.16 -17.04 -6.24
N THR A 200 2.75 -17.50 -7.42
CA THR A 200 3.56 -17.41 -8.63
C THR A 200 3.11 -16.29 -9.53
N VAL A 201 4.03 -15.73 -10.30
CA VAL A 201 3.78 -14.70 -11.29
C VAL A 201 3.89 -15.28 -12.68
N SER A 202 3.00 -14.92 -13.57
CA SER A 202 3.01 -15.30 -14.98
C SER A 202 2.63 -14.14 -15.88
N ASN A 203 2.85 -14.27 -17.17
CA ASN A 203 2.32 -13.34 -18.16
C ASN A 203 0.79 -13.50 -18.23
N GLY A 204 0.06 -12.43 -17.95
CA GLY A 204 -1.41 -12.38 -18.00
C GLY A 204 -1.95 -11.66 -19.23
N THR A 205 -1.10 -11.27 -20.20
CA THR A 205 -1.54 -10.62 -21.44
C THR A 205 -2.19 -11.64 -22.38
N THR A 206 -3.15 -11.18 -23.16
CA THR A 206 -3.86 -12.01 -24.14
C THR A 206 -3.33 -11.85 -25.56
N ASP A 207 -2.37 -10.99 -25.74
CA ASP A 207 -1.64 -10.72 -26.97
C ASP A 207 -0.16 -11.07 -26.73
N ASP A 208 0.62 -11.18 -27.78
CA ASP A 208 2.07 -11.50 -27.69
C ASP A 208 2.92 -10.41 -26.99
N THR A 209 2.28 -9.55 -26.19
CA THR A 209 2.95 -8.49 -25.43
C THR A 209 3.64 -9.12 -24.21
N ALA A 210 4.89 -8.81 -23.98
CA ALA A 210 5.59 -9.27 -22.80
C ALA A 210 5.05 -8.54 -21.53
N ALA A 211 4.78 -9.32 -20.49
CA ALA A 211 4.54 -8.78 -19.16
C ALA A 211 5.86 -8.41 -18.50
N TRP A 212 5.82 -7.52 -17.52
CA TRP A 212 6.99 -7.19 -16.73
C TRP A 212 6.66 -6.91 -15.27
N LEU A 213 7.62 -7.16 -14.41
CA LEU A 213 7.60 -6.80 -13.00
C LEU A 213 8.93 -6.16 -12.61
N ALA A 214 8.92 -5.34 -11.57
CA ALA A 214 10.12 -4.65 -11.11
C ALA A 214 10.19 -4.56 -9.61
N VAL A 215 11.40 -4.58 -9.08
CA VAL A 215 11.76 -4.25 -7.70
C VAL A 215 12.60 -2.99 -7.69
N ARG A 216 12.55 -2.25 -6.59
CA ARG A 216 13.34 -1.04 -6.43
C ARG A 216 14.44 -1.22 -5.39
N GLY A 217 15.56 -0.54 -5.62
CA GLY A 217 16.63 -0.39 -4.67
C GLY A 217 17.31 -1.71 -4.28
N ALA A 218 17.51 -2.61 -5.21
CA ALA A 218 18.35 -3.79 -5.01
C ALA A 218 19.82 -3.37 -4.88
N ASP A 219 20.46 -3.73 -3.77
CA ASP A 219 21.85 -3.37 -3.49
C ASP A 219 22.78 -4.53 -3.86
N PHE A 220 23.45 -4.37 -4.98
CA PHE A 220 24.41 -5.35 -5.48
C PHE A 220 25.80 -5.23 -4.84
N GLY A 221 26.03 -4.27 -3.94
CA GLY A 221 27.31 -4.10 -3.28
C GLY A 221 28.49 -4.10 -4.25
N ASP A 222 29.42 -5.05 -4.08
CA ASP A 222 30.59 -5.22 -4.94
C ASP A 222 30.25 -5.85 -6.30
N GLY A 223 29.05 -6.38 -6.47
CA GLY A 223 28.46 -6.74 -7.75
C GLY A 223 28.09 -8.20 -7.92
N ALA A 224 27.21 -8.42 -8.89
CA ALA A 224 26.74 -9.74 -9.35
C ALA A 224 27.04 -9.96 -10.83
N GLU A 225 27.25 -11.21 -11.19
CA GLU A 225 27.55 -11.64 -12.57
C GLU A 225 26.64 -12.79 -13.04
N TYR A 226 25.76 -13.29 -12.15
CA TYR A 226 24.84 -14.38 -12.44
C TYR A 226 23.45 -14.05 -11.90
N PHE A 227 22.45 -14.55 -12.60
CA PHE A 227 21.05 -14.47 -12.20
C PHE A 227 20.45 -15.88 -12.19
N ALA A 228 19.67 -16.19 -11.18
CA ALA A 228 18.93 -17.43 -11.05
C ALA A 228 17.44 -17.15 -10.84
N ALA A 229 16.61 -18.00 -11.42
CA ALA A 229 15.15 -17.96 -11.23
C ALA A 229 14.61 -19.38 -10.99
N ARG A 230 13.64 -19.49 -10.06
CA ARG A 230 12.86 -20.70 -9.86
C ARG A 230 11.58 -20.58 -10.68
N VAL A 231 11.43 -21.48 -11.65
CA VAL A 231 10.40 -21.44 -12.68
C VAL A 231 9.81 -22.81 -12.96
N LYS A 232 8.62 -22.84 -13.56
CA LYS A 232 7.98 -24.06 -14.09
C LYS A 232 7.29 -23.72 -15.40
N GLY A 233 7.55 -24.48 -16.46
CA GLY A 233 7.02 -24.26 -17.80
C GLY A 233 8.13 -23.97 -18.80
N THR A 234 7.75 -23.41 -19.94
CA THR A 234 8.66 -23.06 -21.04
C THR A 234 8.56 -21.56 -21.31
N GLY A 235 9.70 -20.86 -21.29
CA GLY A 235 9.66 -19.41 -21.50
C GLY A 235 11.02 -18.75 -21.41
N LYS A 236 10.95 -17.43 -21.27
CA LYS A 236 12.11 -16.54 -21.22
C LYS A 236 11.90 -15.44 -20.17
N ILE A 237 12.97 -15.11 -19.45
CA ILE A 237 13.08 -13.92 -18.60
C ILE A 237 14.25 -13.07 -19.09
N ASP A 238 13.99 -11.82 -19.44
CA ASP A 238 15.01 -10.81 -19.70
C ASP A 238 15.09 -9.84 -18.52
N VAL A 239 16.31 -9.62 -18.02
CA VAL A 239 16.57 -8.72 -16.88
C VAL A 239 17.14 -7.41 -17.40
N TYR A 240 16.55 -6.30 -16.93
CA TYR A 240 17.01 -4.95 -17.23
C TYR A 240 17.31 -4.20 -15.93
N ILE A 241 18.25 -3.28 -15.98
CA ILE A 241 18.63 -2.42 -14.88
C ILE A 241 18.14 -1.00 -15.17
N ASP A 242 17.50 -0.38 -14.15
CA ASP A 242 16.99 0.99 -14.13
C ASP A 242 15.96 1.33 -15.22
N GLY A 243 15.39 0.32 -15.88
CA GLY A 243 14.27 0.49 -16.80
C GLY A 243 14.24 -0.49 -17.96
N ILE A 244 13.05 -0.79 -18.47
CA ILE A 244 12.82 -1.79 -19.54
C ILE A 244 13.24 -1.35 -20.95
N ASN A 245 13.64 -0.09 -21.14
CA ASN A 245 14.04 0.45 -22.45
C ASN A 245 15.55 0.42 -22.67
N GLY A 246 16.30 -0.18 -21.74
CA GLY A 246 17.76 -0.28 -21.77
C GLY A 246 18.27 -1.52 -22.49
N THR A 247 19.54 -1.83 -22.24
CA THR A 247 20.17 -3.07 -22.69
C THR A 247 19.79 -4.22 -21.75
N ILE A 248 19.54 -5.40 -22.29
CA ILE A 248 19.32 -6.62 -21.49
C ILE A 248 20.62 -6.93 -20.75
N SER A 249 20.55 -6.97 -19.42
CA SER A 249 21.69 -7.28 -18.56
C SER A 249 21.88 -8.79 -18.40
N ALA A 250 20.79 -9.53 -18.25
CA ALA A 250 20.81 -10.99 -18.19
C ALA A 250 19.61 -11.57 -18.94
N SER A 251 19.71 -12.81 -19.40
CA SER A 251 18.63 -13.51 -20.07
C SER A 251 18.63 -14.99 -19.68
N LEU A 252 17.45 -15.53 -19.41
CA LEU A 252 17.19 -16.94 -19.16
C LEU A 252 16.20 -17.47 -20.18
N GLU A 253 16.55 -18.58 -20.83
CA GLU A 253 15.61 -19.40 -21.62
C GLU A 253 15.56 -20.79 -20.98
N PHE A 254 14.39 -21.34 -20.80
CA PHE A 254 14.18 -22.60 -20.11
C PHE A 254 12.96 -23.35 -20.64
N SER A 255 12.92 -24.65 -20.37
CA SER A 255 11.79 -25.52 -20.68
C SER A 255 11.75 -26.68 -19.67
N GLY A 256 10.57 -27.00 -19.16
CA GLY A 256 10.34 -28.14 -18.27
C GLY A 256 9.01 -28.04 -17.57
N ASP A 257 8.36 -29.19 -17.35
CA ASP A 257 7.02 -29.27 -16.73
C ASP A 257 7.05 -29.26 -15.19
N ASP A 258 8.24 -29.45 -14.62
CA ASP A 258 8.49 -29.45 -13.18
C ASP A 258 9.15 -28.15 -12.72
N TRP A 259 9.05 -27.84 -11.43
CA TRP A 259 9.78 -26.74 -10.80
C TRP A 259 11.30 -26.94 -10.92
N GLN A 260 11.99 -25.96 -11.44
CA GLN A 260 13.44 -25.96 -11.61
C GLN A 260 14.04 -24.60 -11.28
N THR A 261 15.29 -24.60 -10.82
CA THR A 261 16.09 -23.38 -10.73
C THR A 261 17.00 -23.31 -11.94
N VAL A 262 16.87 -22.25 -12.71
CA VAL A 262 17.67 -22.01 -13.91
C VAL A 262 18.62 -20.84 -13.68
N TYR A 263 19.78 -20.90 -14.34
CA TYR A 263 20.86 -19.92 -14.16
C TYR A 263 21.17 -19.24 -15.47
N SER A 264 21.41 -17.93 -15.45
CA SER A 264 21.92 -17.21 -16.61
C SER A 264 23.37 -17.63 -16.95
N LYS A 265 23.81 -17.30 -18.15
CA LYS A 265 25.24 -17.14 -18.40
C LYS A 265 25.78 -15.96 -17.62
N ALA A 266 27.06 -15.91 -17.38
CA ALA A 266 27.72 -14.73 -16.82
C ALA A 266 27.46 -13.51 -17.71
N PHE A 267 27.19 -12.38 -17.06
CA PHE A 267 26.96 -11.09 -17.72
C PHE A 267 27.93 -10.03 -17.19
N GLU A 268 27.88 -8.84 -17.77
CA GLU A 268 28.66 -7.71 -17.28
C GLU A 268 28.27 -7.37 -15.85
N LYS A 269 29.25 -7.24 -14.97
CA LYS A 269 29.07 -7.07 -13.53
C LYS A 269 28.17 -5.87 -13.20
N ILE A 270 27.07 -6.12 -12.49
CA ILE A 270 26.18 -5.12 -11.95
C ILE A 270 26.60 -4.83 -10.50
N SER A 271 26.86 -3.58 -10.14
CA SER A 271 27.30 -3.18 -8.79
C SER A 271 26.61 -1.92 -8.30
N GLY A 272 26.48 -1.76 -6.99
CA GLY A 272 25.76 -0.63 -6.37
C GLY A 272 24.26 -0.87 -6.28
N GLN A 273 23.49 0.19 -6.08
CA GLN A 273 22.05 0.11 -5.89
C GLN A 273 21.31 0.43 -7.18
N HIS A 274 20.40 -0.46 -7.59
CA HIS A 274 19.65 -0.37 -8.83
C HIS A 274 18.20 -0.80 -8.68
N ASP A 275 17.33 -0.33 -9.57
CA ASP A 275 16.02 -0.89 -9.84
C ASP A 275 16.16 -2.03 -10.85
N VAL A 276 15.54 -3.19 -10.58
CA VAL A 276 15.63 -4.37 -11.43
C VAL A 276 14.28 -4.67 -12.06
N TYR A 277 14.26 -4.85 -13.37
CA TYR A 277 13.08 -5.17 -14.16
C TYR A 277 13.21 -6.54 -14.78
N PHE A 278 12.18 -7.36 -14.66
CA PHE A 278 12.07 -8.68 -15.28
C PHE A 278 10.98 -8.64 -16.34
N VAL A 279 11.36 -8.80 -17.60
CA VAL A 279 10.40 -8.94 -18.71
C VAL A 279 10.20 -10.43 -18.94
N ILE A 280 8.95 -10.89 -18.81
CA ILE A 280 8.59 -12.30 -18.83
C ILE A 280 7.73 -12.65 -20.04
N SER A 281 8.11 -13.73 -20.75
CA SER A 281 7.28 -14.28 -21.83
C SER A 281 6.08 -15.05 -21.27
N ASP A 282 5.19 -15.47 -22.14
CA ASP A 282 4.12 -16.41 -21.81
C ASP A 282 4.65 -17.86 -21.59
N GLY A 283 3.83 -18.72 -21.02
CA GLY A 283 4.01 -20.17 -20.96
C GLY A 283 4.70 -20.72 -19.70
N PHE A 284 4.88 -19.89 -18.65
CA PHE A 284 5.52 -20.38 -17.43
C PHE A 284 5.02 -19.66 -16.16
N GLU A 285 5.32 -20.27 -15.02
CA GLU A 285 5.16 -19.74 -13.67
C GLU A 285 6.53 -19.33 -13.09
N PHE A 286 6.63 -18.14 -12.53
CA PHE A 286 7.81 -17.55 -11.91
C PHE A 286 7.57 -17.44 -10.40
N ASP A 287 8.38 -18.17 -9.61
CA ASP A 287 8.23 -18.29 -8.16
C ASP A 287 9.18 -17.35 -7.39
N SER A 288 10.47 -17.44 -7.70
CA SER A 288 11.49 -16.68 -6.97
C SER A 288 12.74 -16.45 -7.80
N TRP A 289 13.58 -15.52 -7.34
CA TRP A 289 14.81 -15.16 -8.02
C TRP A 289 15.91 -14.74 -7.04
N GLN A 290 17.16 -14.80 -7.49
CA GLN A 290 18.32 -14.24 -6.81
C GLN A 290 19.47 -13.97 -7.80
N PHE A 291 20.42 -13.14 -7.38
CA PHE A 291 21.68 -12.90 -8.06
C PHE A 291 22.86 -13.52 -7.32
N ALA A 292 23.99 -13.70 -8.00
CA ALA A 292 25.24 -14.20 -7.44
C ALA A 292 26.45 -13.56 -8.12
#